data_5d2c1e70b4a057f2bf69247e71fcc87a
#
_entry.id   5d2c1e70b4a057f2bf69247e71fcc87a
#
_cell.length_a   1.000
_cell.length_b   1.000
_cell.length_c   1.000
_cell.angle_alpha   90.00
_cell.angle_beta   90.00
_cell.angle_gamma   90.00
#
_symmetry.space_group_name_H-M   'P 1'
#
loop_
_entity.id
_entity.type
_entity.pdbx_description
1 polymer ?
#
loop_
_entity_poly.entity_id
_entity_poly.type
_entity_poly.pdbx_seq_one_letter_code
_entity_poly.pdbx_strand_id
1 'polypeptide(L)'
;MKKTSKYRSGLEEQVAKLLDGLGVTYEYESTRVPYTIQHHYSPDFILPNHVLLETKGYWDAADRRKIKAVKKDNPELDLRMVFQSPFNKISKKSKTTYAQWCEKHDIPWTSWQDIPL
;
A
#
# COMPACT_ATOMS: atom_id res chain seq x y z
N MET A 1 40.65 10.95 -3.32
CA MET A 1 39.59 10.87 -2.33
C MET A 1 38.28 11.42 -2.90
N LYS A 2 37.23 10.60 -2.95
CA LYS A 2 35.94 11.08 -3.43
C LYS A 2 35.30 11.99 -2.40
N LYS A 3 34.98 13.20 -2.82
CA LYS A 3 34.22 14.12 -1.99
C LYS A 3 32.75 13.75 -2.06
N THR A 4 32.17 13.36 -0.92
CA THR A 4 30.76 12.99 -0.84
C THR A 4 29.93 14.26 -0.68
N SER A 5 29.02 14.52 -1.61
CA SER A 5 28.10 15.63 -1.52
C SER A 5 26.89 15.22 -0.66
N LYS A 6 26.39 16.13 0.18
CA LYS A 6 25.15 15.92 0.92
C LYS A 6 23.91 16.06 0.06
N TYR A 7 24.03 16.62 -1.15
CA TYR A 7 22.91 16.84 -2.04
C TYR A 7 22.65 15.61 -2.91
N ARG A 8 21.38 15.35 -3.20
CA ARG A 8 20.96 14.14 -3.94
C ARG A 8 21.19 14.24 -5.45
N SER A 9 21.32 15.46 -5.98
CA SER A 9 21.48 15.66 -7.42
C SER A 9 22.44 16.80 -7.70
N GLY A 10 22.95 16.84 -8.94
CA GLY A 10 23.78 17.93 -9.40
C GLY A 10 23.03 19.26 -9.46
N LEU A 11 21.74 19.21 -9.77
CA LEU A 11 20.90 20.40 -9.79
C LEU A 11 20.76 21.00 -8.38
N GLU A 12 20.49 20.16 -7.38
CA GLU A 12 20.41 20.62 -5.98
C GLU A 12 21.71 21.27 -5.55
N GLU A 13 22.85 20.67 -5.91
CA GLU A 13 24.17 21.22 -5.61
C GLU A 13 24.39 22.59 -6.27
N GLN A 14 23.97 22.72 -7.53
CA GLN A 14 24.06 23.99 -8.26
C GLN A 14 23.18 25.09 -7.62
N VAL A 15 21.98 24.72 -7.20
CA VAL A 15 21.08 25.66 -6.53
C VAL A 15 21.68 26.09 -5.19
N ALA A 16 22.24 25.14 -4.43
CA ALA A 16 22.90 25.47 -3.17
C ALA A 16 24.04 26.46 -3.37
N LYS A 17 24.88 26.25 -4.39
CA LYS A 17 25.98 27.16 -4.73
C LYS A 17 25.47 28.55 -5.11
N LEU A 18 24.37 28.61 -5.84
CA LEU A 18 23.76 29.88 -6.21
C LEU A 18 23.25 30.62 -4.98
N LEU A 19 22.55 29.90 -4.09
CA LEU A 19 22.06 30.50 -2.83
C LEU A 19 23.21 31.00 -1.97
N ASP A 20 24.29 30.22 -1.85
CA ASP A 20 25.49 30.61 -1.13
C ASP A 20 26.11 31.86 -1.73
N GLY A 21 26.20 31.95 -3.04
CA GLY A 21 26.75 33.10 -3.73
C GLY A 21 25.92 34.38 -3.56
N LEU A 22 24.61 34.21 -3.39
CA LEU A 22 23.71 35.33 -3.14
C LEU A 22 23.62 35.72 -1.67
N GLY A 23 24.33 35.00 -0.79
CA GLY A 23 24.30 35.24 0.66
C GLY A 23 22.98 34.89 1.30
N VAL A 24 22.20 34.01 0.67
CA VAL A 24 20.91 33.57 1.20
C VAL A 24 21.13 32.40 2.15
N THR A 25 20.63 32.53 3.37
CA THR A 25 20.65 31.42 4.33
C THR A 25 19.55 30.44 4.00
N TYR A 26 19.85 29.14 4.04
CA TYR A 26 18.88 28.08 3.76
C TYR A 26 19.12 26.88 4.62
N GLU A 27 18.10 26.03 4.73
CA GLU A 27 18.21 24.70 5.32
C GLU A 27 17.96 23.68 4.21
N TYR A 28 18.65 22.54 4.29
CA TYR A 28 18.51 21.47 3.31
C TYR A 28 17.87 20.26 3.96
N GLU A 29 16.68 19.90 3.45
CA GLU A 29 15.91 18.73 3.92
C GLU A 29 15.74 18.66 5.45
N SER A 30 15.68 19.80 6.11
CA SER A 30 15.57 19.89 7.56
C SER A 30 14.15 19.75 8.07
N THR A 31 13.16 20.00 7.20
CA THR A 31 11.75 20.02 7.58
C THR A 31 10.99 18.96 6.81
N ARG A 32 10.10 18.24 7.53
CA ARG A 32 9.21 17.26 6.96
C ARG A 32 7.79 17.81 7.03
N VAL A 33 7.16 17.96 5.85
CA VAL A 33 5.81 18.48 5.77
C VAL A 33 4.85 17.31 5.55
N PRO A 34 3.93 17.02 6.49
CA PRO A 34 2.96 15.95 6.29
C PRO A 34 1.94 16.34 5.23
N TYR A 35 1.48 15.36 4.48
CA TYR A 35 0.38 15.57 3.54
C TYR A 35 -0.45 14.29 3.43
N THR A 36 -1.72 14.46 3.08
CA THR A 36 -2.66 13.36 2.96
C THR A 36 -3.22 13.31 1.55
N ILE A 37 -3.24 12.11 0.98
CA ILE A 37 -3.87 11.87 -0.31
C ILE A 37 -5.09 11.00 -0.07
N GLN A 38 -6.24 11.42 -0.58
CA GLN A 38 -7.45 10.63 -0.52
C GLN A 38 -7.49 9.68 -1.73
N HIS A 39 -7.61 8.38 -1.45
CA HIS A 39 -7.76 7.36 -2.46
C HIS A 39 -9.19 6.84 -2.48
N HIS A 40 -9.62 6.34 -3.64
CA HIS A 40 -10.91 5.67 -3.78
C HIS A 40 -10.68 4.21 -4.12
N TYR A 41 -11.55 3.35 -3.59
CA TYR A 41 -11.50 1.92 -3.83
C TYR A 41 -12.80 1.46 -4.49
N SER A 42 -12.67 0.70 -5.57
CA SER A 42 -13.82 0.10 -6.26
C SER A 42 -13.70 -1.41 -6.16
N PRO A 43 -14.61 -2.09 -5.44
CA PRO A 43 -14.60 -3.55 -5.39
C PRO A 43 -14.91 -4.15 -6.75
N ASP A 44 -14.44 -5.39 -6.97
CA ASP A 44 -14.70 -6.08 -8.24
C ASP A 44 -16.18 -6.36 -8.44
N PHE A 45 -16.87 -6.78 -7.38
CA PHE A 45 -18.30 -7.12 -7.45
C PHE A 45 -19.05 -6.58 -6.24
N ILE A 46 -20.24 -6.10 -6.48
CA ILE A 46 -21.19 -5.69 -5.45
C ILE A 46 -22.43 -6.57 -5.60
N LEU A 47 -22.69 -7.39 -4.59
CA LEU A 47 -23.83 -8.32 -4.60
C LEU A 47 -25.13 -7.60 -4.14
N PRO A 48 -26.31 -8.15 -4.48
CA PRO A 48 -27.58 -7.52 -4.07
C PRO A 48 -27.75 -7.35 -2.55
N ASN A 49 -27.09 -8.20 -1.76
CA ASN A 49 -27.11 -8.13 -0.29
C ASN A 49 -26.03 -7.20 0.28
N HIS A 50 -25.44 -6.35 -0.58
CA HIS A 50 -24.40 -5.38 -0.20
C HIS A 50 -23.05 -6.01 0.18
N VAL A 51 -22.85 -7.30 -0.06
CA VAL A 51 -21.55 -7.93 0.09
C VAL A 51 -20.64 -7.49 -1.06
N LEU A 52 -19.44 -7.06 -0.73
CA LEU A 52 -18.43 -6.66 -1.71
C LEU A 52 -17.43 -7.80 -1.88
N LEU A 53 -17.15 -8.15 -3.13
CA LEU A 53 -16.16 -9.19 -3.42
C LEU A 53 -14.96 -8.58 -4.14
N GLU A 54 -13.78 -8.92 -3.66
CA GLU A 54 -12.51 -8.60 -4.30
C GLU A 54 -11.83 -9.91 -4.70
N THR A 55 -11.54 -10.07 -5.98
CA THR A 55 -10.97 -11.31 -6.51
C THR A 55 -9.48 -11.14 -6.77
N LYS A 56 -8.67 -12.11 -6.34
CA LYS A 56 -7.22 -12.06 -6.51
C LYS A 56 -6.63 -13.43 -6.84
N GLY A 57 -5.82 -13.46 -7.88
CA GLY A 57 -4.90 -14.56 -8.13
C GLY A 57 -3.58 -14.30 -7.40
N TYR A 58 -2.90 -13.24 -7.77
CA TYR A 58 -1.69 -12.76 -7.10
C TYR A 58 -2.04 -11.55 -6.23
N TRP A 59 -1.65 -11.60 -4.96
CA TRP A 59 -2.01 -10.59 -3.97
C TRP A 59 -0.76 -10.06 -3.28
N ASP A 60 -0.17 -9.03 -3.85
CA ASP A 60 1.09 -8.47 -3.36
C ASP A 60 0.94 -7.61 -2.11
N ALA A 61 2.07 -7.15 -1.58
CA ALA A 61 2.08 -6.36 -0.36
C ALA A 61 1.30 -5.04 -0.49
N ALA A 62 1.36 -4.40 -1.66
CA ALA A 62 0.64 -3.16 -1.91
C ALA A 62 -0.86 -3.39 -1.90
N ASP A 63 -1.32 -4.47 -2.54
CA ASP A 63 -2.73 -4.87 -2.55
C ASP A 63 -3.22 -5.19 -1.15
N ARG A 64 -2.42 -5.90 -0.35
CA ARG A 64 -2.77 -6.23 1.03
C ARG A 64 -2.91 -4.98 1.89
N ARG A 65 -1.97 -4.03 1.77
CA ARG A 65 -2.05 -2.76 2.50
C ARG A 65 -3.29 -1.96 2.13
N LYS A 66 -3.64 -1.95 0.84
CA LYS A 66 -4.83 -1.28 0.34
C LYS A 66 -6.09 -1.83 0.98
N ILE A 67 -6.28 -3.15 0.96
CA ILE A 67 -7.47 -3.79 1.53
C ILE A 67 -7.53 -3.56 3.04
N LYS A 68 -6.40 -3.65 3.73
CA LYS A 68 -6.33 -3.37 5.16
C LYS A 68 -6.78 -1.94 5.47
N ALA A 69 -6.30 -0.97 4.68
CA ALA A 69 -6.67 0.44 4.85
C ALA A 69 -8.15 0.67 4.58
N VAL A 70 -8.70 0.06 3.52
CA VAL A 70 -10.13 0.17 3.19
C VAL A 70 -10.99 -0.35 4.34
N LYS A 71 -10.65 -1.50 4.88
CA LYS A 71 -11.40 -2.09 6.01
C LYS A 71 -11.28 -1.23 7.27
N LYS A 72 -10.12 -0.67 7.52
CA LYS A 72 -9.91 0.21 8.68
C LYS A 72 -10.74 1.47 8.59
N ASP A 73 -10.79 2.09 7.41
CA ASP A 73 -11.50 3.35 7.21
C ASP A 73 -13.01 3.14 7.04
N ASN A 74 -13.43 1.92 6.69
CA ASN A 74 -14.83 1.59 6.42
C ASN A 74 -15.20 0.28 7.14
N PRO A 75 -15.20 0.26 8.48
CA PRO A 75 -15.42 -0.97 9.22
C PRO A 75 -16.81 -1.59 9.03
N GLU A 76 -17.76 -0.81 8.54
CA GLU A 76 -19.12 -1.28 8.27
C GLU A 76 -19.25 -2.07 6.96
N LEU A 77 -18.24 -2.03 6.08
CA LEU A 77 -18.31 -2.73 4.80
C LEU A 77 -18.11 -4.23 4.99
N ASP A 78 -18.97 -5.01 4.34
CA ASP A 78 -18.83 -6.46 4.27
C ASP A 78 -18.00 -6.80 3.03
N LEU A 79 -16.68 -6.62 3.16
CA LEU A 79 -15.72 -6.88 2.09
C LEU A 79 -15.10 -8.25 2.29
N ARG A 80 -15.25 -9.11 1.28
CA ARG A 80 -14.73 -10.49 1.33
C ARG A 80 -13.78 -10.74 0.18
N MET A 81 -12.69 -11.44 0.48
CA MET A 81 -11.69 -11.81 -0.52
C MET A 81 -12.05 -13.14 -1.16
N VAL A 82 -11.91 -13.20 -2.48
CA VAL A 82 -12.08 -14.43 -3.26
C VAL A 82 -10.74 -14.74 -3.93
N PHE A 83 -10.12 -15.85 -3.55
CA PHE A 83 -8.79 -16.20 -4.05
C PHE A 83 -8.85 -17.36 -5.03
N GLN A 84 -8.00 -17.27 -6.06
CA GLN A 84 -7.74 -18.42 -6.91
C GLN A 84 -6.98 -19.51 -6.15
N SER A 85 -6.01 -19.12 -5.34
CA SER A 85 -5.14 -20.02 -4.57
C SER A 85 -4.91 -19.44 -3.17
N PRO A 86 -5.88 -19.65 -2.24
CA PRO A 86 -5.82 -19.00 -0.91
C PRO A 86 -4.65 -19.46 -0.05
N PHE A 87 -4.07 -20.62 -0.34
CA PHE A 87 -2.96 -21.17 0.44
C PHE A 87 -1.59 -20.83 -0.12
N ASN A 88 -1.53 -19.94 -1.13
CA ASN A 88 -0.26 -19.39 -1.58
C ASN A 88 0.32 -18.51 -0.48
N LYS A 89 1.65 -18.54 -0.34
CA LYS A 89 2.36 -17.72 0.63
C LYS A 89 2.38 -16.26 0.18
N ILE A 90 2.36 -15.35 1.15
CA ILE A 90 2.38 -13.91 0.86
C ILE A 90 3.71 -13.45 0.27
N SER A 91 4.79 -14.20 0.49
CA SER A 91 6.11 -13.95 -0.10
C SER A 91 6.94 -15.21 -0.04
N LYS A 92 8.05 -15.25 -0.78
CA LYS A 92 8.97 -16.39 -0.81
C LYS A 92 9.56 -16.70 0.57
N LYS A 93 9.77 -15.67 1.40
CA LYS A 93 10.41 -15.80 2.71
C LYS A 93 9.41 -16.02 3.84
N SER A 94 8.12 -15.92 3.57
CA SER A 94 7.09 -16.02 4.59
C SER A 94 6.48 -17.41 4.58
N LYS A 95 6.06 -17.89 5.75
CA LYS A 95 5.24 -19.11 5.90
C LYS A 95 3.76 -18.78 5.91
N THR A 96 3.40 -17.50 5.96
CA THR A 96 2.02 -17.04 6.02
C THR A 96 1.36 -17.13 4.64
N THR A 97 0.19 -17.77 4.57
CA THR A 97 -0.61 -17.83 3.35
C THR A 97 -1.55 -16.63 3.25
N TYR A 98 -2.15 -16.41 2.08
CA TYR A 98 -3.18 -15.40 1.91
C TYR A 98 -4.34 -15.59 2.90
N ALA A 99 -4.79 -16.83 3.04
CA ALA A 99 -5.87 -17.19 3.97
C ALA A 99 -5.50 -16.83 5.41
N GLN A 100 -4.31 -17.21 5.85
CA GLN A 100 -3.83 -16.90 7.20
C GLN A 100 -3.70 -15.42 7.44
N TRP A 101 -3.23 -14.67 6.44
CA TRP A 101 -3.12 -13.22 6.54
C TRP A 101 -4.51 -12.58 6.72
N CYS A 102 -5.50 -13.06 5.96
CA CYS A 102 -6.89 -12.59 6.11
C CYS A 102 -7.44 -12.90 7.48
N GLU A 103 -7.21 -14.10 7.99
CA GLU A 103 -7.67 -14.50 9.33
C GLU A 103 -7.04 -13.61 10.41
N LYS A 104 -5.75 -13.33 10.28
CA LYS A 104 -5.04 -12.45 11.22
C LYS A 104 -5.62 -11.03 11.24
N HIS A 105 -6.13 -10.56 10.11
CA HIS A 105 -6.65 -9.19 9.98
C HIS A 105 -8.18 -9.12 9.92
N ASP A 106 -8.85 -10.21 10.30
CA ASP A 106 -10.33 -10.29 10.37
C ASP A 106 -10.99 -9.96 9.03
N ILE A 107 -10.41 -10.46 7.94
CA ILE A 107 -10.96 -10.29 6.59
C ILE A 107 -11.54 -11.63 6.13
N PRO A 108 -12.86 -11.71 5.86
CA PRO A 108 -13.45 -12.94 5.34
C PRO A 108 -12.85 -13.30 3.98
N TRP A 109 -12.64 -14.58 3.77
CA TRP A 109 -12.08 -15.07 2.50
C TRP A 109 -12.71 -16.40 2.11
N THR A 110 -12.63 -16.72 0.83
CA THR A 110 -12.98 -18.03 0.30
C THR A 110 -12.16 -18.28 -0.96
N SER A 111 -12.08 -19.54 -1.38
CA SER A 111 -11.59 -19.84 -2.72
C SER A 111 -12.72 -19.61 -3.71
N TRP A 112 -12.37 -19.29 -4.97
CA TRP A 112 -13.40 -19.04 -5.99
C TRP A 112 -14.30 -20.24 -6.23
N GLN A 113 -13.78 -21.46 -5.99
CA GLN A 113 -14.52 -22.69 -6.17
C GLN A 113 -15.58 -22.92 -5.09
N ASP A 114 -15.41 -22.29 -3.93
CA ASP A 114 -16.27 -22.50 -2.77
C ASP A 114 -17.23 -21.34 -2.50
N ILE A 115 -17.40 -20.44 -3.47
CA ILE A 115 -18.37 -19.34 -3.33
C ILE A 115 -19.77 -19.96 -3.20
N PRO A 116 -20.49 -19.71 -2.11
CA PRO A 116 -21.85 -20.19 -1.97
C PRO A 116 -22.77 -19.47 -2.94
N LEU A 117 -23.55 -20.24 -3.66
CA LEU A 117 -24.53 -19.72 -4.60
C LEU A 117 -25.89 -19.51 -3.92
#